data_0d360d68b78863d76a25d2e64101170a
#
_entry.id   0d360d68b78863d76a25d2e64101170a
#
_cell.length_a   1.000
_cell.length_b   1.000
_cell.length_c   1.000
_cell.angle_alpha   90.00
_cell.angle_beta   90.00
_cell.angle_gamma   90.00
#
_symmetry.space_group_name_H-M   'P 1'
#
loop_
_entity.id
_entity.type
_entity.pdbx_description
1 polymer ?
#
loop_
_entity_poly.entity_id
_entity_poly.type
_entity_poly.pdbx_seq_one_letter_code
_entity_poly.pdbx_strand_id
1 'polypeptide(L)'
;MNYNERLSGNEAIAFAMKQIDPDVMAAFPITPSTEIPQYFAQYVANGEVNTEFVPVESEHSSMSACIGAQAAGCRAVSATSSCGLCYMTEMLYVEASDRLPITLAVSCRALSGPININNDHSDSMGCRDSGWIQIYAENNQEVYDNY
;
A
#
# COMPACT_ATOMS: atom_id res chain seq x y z
N MET A 1 -23.24 -11.27 -2.69
CA MET A 1 -23.28 -11.10 -4.17
C MET A 1 -21.99 -11.70 -4.72
N ASN A 2 -22.05 -12.59 -5.70
CA ASN A 2 -20.84 -13.05 -6.36
C ASN A 2 -20.47 -12.01 -7.42
N TYR A 3 -19.48 -11.18 -7.15
CA TYR A 3 -18.89 -10.30 -8.17
C TYR A 3 -17.92 -11.12 -9.00
N ASN A 4 -18.13 -11.17 -10.27
CA ASN A 4 -17.25 -11.83 -11.23
C ASN A 4 -16.67 -10.73 -12.14
N GLU A 5 -15.73 -9.95 -11.57
CA GLU A 5 -15.06 -8.86 -12.26
C GLU A 5 -13.65 -9.28 -12.68
N ARG A 6 -13.19 -8.73 -13.82
CA ARG A 6 -11.81 -8.91 -14.27
C ARG A 6 -11.01 -7.71 -13.81
N LEU A 7 -10.23 -7.88 -12.75
CA LEU A 7 -9.39 -6.84 -12.18
C LEU A 7 -7.91 -7.23 -12.32
N SER A 8 -7.04 -6.27 -12.54
CA SER A 8 -5.60 -6.44 -12.30
C SER A 8 -5.33 -6.54 -10.80
N GLY A 9 -4.12 -6.91 -10.39
CA GLY A 9 -3.76 -6.94 -8.97
C GLY A 9 -3.90 -5.56 -8.30
N ASN A 10 -3.49 -4.49 -9.00
CA ASN A 10 -3.61 -3.13 -8.48
C ASN A 10 -5.08 -2.68 -8.35
N GLU A 11 -5.92 -3.03 -9.33
CA GLU A 11 -7.37 -2.77 -9.25
C GLU A 11 -8.02 -3.55 -8.11
N ALA A 12 -7.63 -4.83 -7.91
CA ALA A 12 -8.17 -5.67 -6.85
C ALA A 12 -7.84 -5.08 -5.46
N ILE A 13 -6.62 -4.59 -5.25
CA ILE A 13 -6.21 -3.88 -4.03
C ILE A 13 -7.03 -2.60 -3.84
N ALA A 14 -7.11 -1.75 -4.85
CA ALA A 14 -7.87 -0.51 -4.75
C ALA A 14 -9.36 -0.77 -4.45
N PHE A 15 -9.92 -1.84 -5.02
CA PHE A 15 -11.29 -2.26 -4.77
C PHE A 15 -11.49 -2.80 -3.35
N ALA A 16 -10.53 -3.59 -2.82
CA ALA A 16 -10.56 -4.03 -1.43
C ALA A 16 -10.47 -2.83 -0.46
N MET A 17 -9.55 -1.90 -0.72
CA MET A 17 -9.44 -0.64 0.04
C MET A 17 -10.76 0.13 0.05
N LYS A 18 -11.43 0.24 -1.12
CA LYS A 18 -12.73 0.89 -1.22
C LYS A 18 -13.78 0.26 -0.31
N GLN A 19 -13.82 -1.06 -0.23
CA GLN A 19 -14.79 -1.77 0.62
C GLN A 19 -14.49 -1.64 2.11
N ILE A 20 -13.22 -1.48 2.45
CA ILE A 20 -12.78 -1.25 3.83
C ILE A 20 -13.12 0.19 4.27
N ASP A 21 -13.13 1.15 3.34
CA ASP A 21 -13.33 2.58 3.58
C ASP A 21 -12.42 3.09 4.73
N PRO A 22 -11.07 3.00 4.60
CA PRO A 22 -10.17 3.45 5.64
C PRO A 22 -10.30 4.96 5.87
N ASP A 23 -9.97 5.45 7.06
CA ASP A 23 -10.06 6.87 7.37
C ASP A 23 -9.04 7.71 6.58
N VAL A 24 -7.84 7.17 6.37
CA VAL A 24 -6.74 7.87 5.68
C VAL A 24 -6.03 6.95 4.70
N MET A 25 -5.78 7.46 3.51
CA MET A 25 -4.81 6.90 2.57
C MET A 25 -3.76 7.94 2.24
N ALA A 26 -2.53 7.75 2.68
CA ALA A 26 -1.40 8.57 2.27
C ALA A 26 -0.59 7.84 1.21
N ALA A 27 -0.26 8.51 0.10
CA ALA A 27 0.44 7.86 -1.00
C ALA A 27 1.36 8.80 -1.76
N PHE A 28 2.48 8.23 -2.24
CA PHE A 28 3.36 8.79 -3.24
C PHE A 28 3.46 7.79 -4.40
N PRO A 29 3.22 8.22 -5.66
CA PRO A 29 3.14 7.29 -6.79
C PRO A 29 4.51 6.73 -7.19
N ILE A 30 4.60 5.40 -7.28
CA ILE A 30 5.77 4.68 -7.80
C ILE A 30 5.32 3.46 -8.63
N THR A 31 5.92 3.26 -9.80
CA THR A 31 5.62 2.11 -10.69
C THR A 31 6.16 0.80 -10.08
N PRO A 32 5.39 -0.33 -10.12
CA PRO A 32 4.08 -0.51 -10.75
C PRO A 32 2.86 -0.26 -9.86
N SER A 33 3.01 0.19 -8.61
CA SER A 33 1.90 0.42 -7.68
C SER A 33 1.09 1.70 -7.94
N THR A 34 1.51 2.54 -8.90
CA THR A 34 0.90 3.86 -9.18
C THR A 34 -0.61 3.80 -9.42
N GLU A 35 -1.11 2.73 -10.02
CA GLU A 35 -2.54 2.57 -10.31
C GLU A 35 -3.38 2.46 -9.03
N ILE A 36 -2.83 1.91 -7.93
CA ILE A 36 -3.57 1.75 -6.67
C ILE A 36 -4.04 3.11 -6.14
N PRO A 37 -3.16 4.10 -5.86
CA PRO A 37 -3.61 5.41 -5.42
C PRO A 37 -4.42 6.15 -6.48
N GLN A 38 -4.21 5.91 -7.77
CA GLN A 38 -5.01 6.54 -8.83
C GLN A 38 -6.46 6.07 -8.80
N TYR A 39 -6.71 4.76 -8.77
CA TYR A 39 -8.07 4.23 -8.65
C TYR A 39 -8.72 4.67 -7.33
N PHE A 40 -7.96 4.65 -6.25
CA PHE A 40 -8.50 5.03 -4.95
C PHE A 40 -8.87 6.52 -4.89
N ALA A 41 -8.02 7.40 -5.43
CA ALA A 41 -8.32 8.83 -5.57
C ALA A 41 -9.58 9.09 -6.39
N GLN A 42 -9.85 8.25 -7.41
CA GLN A 42 -11.08 8.33 -8.19
C GLN A 42 -12.31 7.96 -7.35
N TYR A 43 -12.23 6.93 -6.49
CA TYR A 43 -13.32 6.59 -5.57
C TYR A 43 -13.61 7.72 -4.58
N VAL A 44 -12.57 8.37 -4.07
CA VAL A 44 -12.73 9.56 -3.21
C VAL A 44 -13.41 10.70 -3.97
N ALA A 45 -12.92 11.02 -5.17
CA ALA A 45 -13.48 12.09 -6.00
C ALA A 45 -14.95 11.85 -6.40
N ASN A 46 -15.34 10.59 -6.57
CA ASN A 46 -16.71 10.19 -6.87
C ASN A 46 -17.62 10.15 -5.61
N GLY A 47 -17.07 10.33 -4.41
CA GLY A 47 -17.83 10.20 -3.16
C GLY A 47 -18.23 8.76 -2.82
N GLU A 48 -17.46 7.78 -3.32
CA GLU A 48 -17.71 6.36 -3.09
C GLU A 48 -17.12 5.84 -1.78
N VAL A 49 -16.25 6.61 -1.16
CA VAL A 49 -15.60 6.38 0.14
C VAL A 49 -15.52 7.70 0.92
N ASN A 50 -15.36 7.60 2.24
CA ASN A 50 -15.20 8.76 3.13
C ASN A 50 -13.74 9.06 3.47
N THR A 51 -12.82 8.34 2.90
CA THR A 51 -11.38 8.41 3.17
C THR A 51 -10.79 9.78 2.85
N GLU A 52 -9.97 10.32 3.75
CA GLU A 52 -9.08 11.44 3.45
C GLU A 52 -7.89 10.93 2.63
N PHE A 53 -7.81 11.37 1.39
CA PHE A 53 -6.68 11.03 0.49
C PHE A 53 -5.60 12.10 0.61
N VAL A 54 -4.43 11.71 1.13
CA VAL A 54 -3.31 12.61 1.41
C VAL A 54 -2.17 12.36 0.41
N PRO A 55 -2.07 13.14 -0.68
CA PRO A 55 -0.90 13.09 -1.53
C PRO A 55 0.28 13.73 -0.80
N VAL A 56 1.41 13.04 -0.81
CA VAL A 56 2.64 13.46 -0.13
C VAL A 56 3.79 13.61 -1.11
N GLU A 57 4.91 14.19 -0.65
CA GLU A 57 6.08 14.45 -1.51
C GLU A 57 7.11 13.30 -1.54
N SER A 58 6.92 12.26 -0.72
CA SER A 58 7.79 11.11 -0.69
C SER A 58 7.15 9.89 -0.03
N GLU A 59 7.71 8.71 -0.27
CA GLU A 59 7.26 7.47 0.37
C GLU A 59 7.52 7.48 1.88
N HIS A 60 8.61 8.08 2.32
CA HIS A 60 8.89 8.28 3.75
C HIS A 60 7.79 9.09 4.42
N SER A 61 7.38 10.21 3.80
CA SER A 61 6.28 11.03 4.30
C SER A 61 4.93 10.30 4.27
N SER A 62 4.72 9.43 3.27
CA SER A 62 3.51 8.59 3.19
C SER A 62 3.36 7.71 4.43
N MET A 63 4.40 6.95 4.78
CA MET A 63 4.35 6.09 5.96
C MET A 63 4.29 6.92 7.25
N SER A 64 4.99 8.04 7.33
CA SER A 64 4.93 8.95 8.49
C SER A 64 3.52 9.50 8.72
N ALA A 65 2.81 9.87 7.65
CA ALA A 65 1.42 10.33 7.72
C ALA A 65 0.49 9.20 8.20
N CYS A 66 0.67 7.98 7.69
CA CYS A 66 -0.09 6.80 8.14
C CYS A 66 0.13 6.52 9.63
N ILE A 67 1.39 6.58 10.11
CA ILE A 67 1.72 6.39 11.53
C ILE A 67 1.01 7.44 12.38
N GLY A 68 1.09 8.72 12.00
CA GLY A 68 0.41 9.80 12.72
C GLY A 68 -1.11 9.62 12.77
N ALA A 69 -1.73 9.27 11.65
CA ALA A 69 -3.17 9.00 11.56
C ALA A 69 -3.57 7.80 12.43
N GLN A 70 -2.83 6.70 12.33
CA GLN A 70 -3.13 5.48 13.10
C GLN A 70 -2.92 5.71 14.60
N ALA A 71 -1.89 6.44 15.01
CA ALA A 71 -1.66 6.81 16.41
C ALA A 71 -2.79 7.69 16.97
N ALA A 72 -3.45 8.47 16.11
CA ALA A 72 -4.64 9.25 16.46
C ALA A 72 -5.94 8.42 16.49
N GLY A 73 -5.88 7.12 16.16
CA GLY A 73 -7.02 6.20 16.18
C GLY A 73 -7.73 6.01 14.84
N CYS A 74 -7.18 6.55 13.74
CA CYS A 74 -7.69 6.36 12.39
C CYS A 74 -7.16 5.07 11.76
N ARG A 75 -7.95 4.40 10.93
CA ARG A 75 -7.44 3.32 10.07
C ARG A 75 -6.70 3.92 8.89
N ALA A 76 -5.41 3.66 8.79
CA ALA A 76 -4.55 4.20 7.74
C ALA A 76 -4.00 3.11 6.81
N VAL A 77 -3.92 3.43 5.53
CA VAL A 77 -3.41 2.53 4.48
C VAL A 77 -2.47 3.27 3.55
N SER A 78 -1.59 2.52 2.88
CA SER A 78 -0.72 3.05 1.84
C SER A 78 -0.40 2.00 0.77
N ALA A 79 0.25 2.44 -0.31
CA ALA A 79 0.74 1.55 -1.37
C ALA A 79 2.11 2.04 -1.85
N THR A 80 3.01 1.11 -2.15
CA THR A 80 4.37 1.40 -2.61
C THR A 80 4.97 0.27 -3.43
N SER A 81 6.24 0.42 -3.80
CA SER A 81 7.02 -0.52 -4.60
C SER A 81 8.52 -0.24 -4.45
N SER A 82 9.36 -1.27 -4.59
CA SER A 82 10.81 -1.14 -4.84
C SER A 82 11.54 -0.09 -3.99
N CYS A 83 12.15 0.89 -4.65
CA CYS A 83 12.91 1.96 -3.98
C CYS A 83 12.05 2.79 -3.04
N GLY A 84 10.74 2.91 -3.30
CA GLY A 84 9.81 3.56 -2.38
C GLY A 84 9.70 2.81 -1.05
N LEU A 85 9.63 1.48 -1.10
CA LEU A 85 9.67 0.65 0.11
C LEU A 85 10.99 0.81 0.86
N CYS A 86 12.12 0.84 0.14
CA CYS A 86 13.42 1.13 0.76
C CYS A 86 13.45 2.51 1.42
N TYR A 87 12.86 3.52 0.77
CA TYR A 87 12.88 4.88 1.30
C TYR A 87 12.02 5.04 2.56
N MET A 88 10.98 4.22 2.73
CA MET A 88 10.18 4.21 3.97
C MET A 88 10.65 3.22 5.03
N THR A 89 11.75 2.49 4.81
CA THR A 89 12.19 1.39 5.69
C THR A 89 12.34 1.81 7.15
N GLU A 90 12.90 3.00 7.44
CA GLU A 90 13.00 3.51 8.80
C GLU A 90 11.64 3.56 9.48
N MET A 91 10.63 4.04 8.77
CA MET A 91 9.29 4.20 9.29
C MET A 91 8.57 2.86 9.53
N LEU A 92 8.94 1.80 8.79
CA LEU A 92 8.43 0.46 9.05
C LEU A 92 8.85 -0.06 10.44
N TYR A 93 10.11 0.21 10.85
CA TYR A 93 10.57 -0.15 12.20
C TYR A 93 9.88 0.68 13.29
N VAL A 94 9.63 1.97 13.05
CA VAL A 94 8.91 2.85 13.98
C VAL A 94 7.49 2.32 14.16
N GLU A 95 6.77 2.06 13.07
CA GLU A 95 5.40 1.55 13.09
C GLU A 95 5.30 0.22 13.85
N ALA A 96 6.17 -0.74 13.53
CA ALA A 96 6.20 -2.04 14.20
C ALA A 96 6.49 -1.92 15.71
N SER A 97 7.36 -0.97 16.09
CA SER A 97 7.67 -0.69 17.50
C SER A 97 6.48 -0.11 18.26
N ASP A 98 5.72 0.74 17.60
CA ASP A 98 4.52 1.39 18.15
C ASP A 98 3.28 0.49 18.07
N ARG A 99 3.39 -0.67 17.39
CA ARG A 99 2.32 -1.67 17.19
C ARG A 99 1.07 -1.07 16.54
N LEU A 100 1.26 -0.25 15.54
CA LEU A 100 0.16 0.38 14.81
C LEU A 100 -0.31 -0.53 13.67
N PRO A 101 -1.60 -0.88 13.58
CA PRO A 101 -2.10 -1.82 12.56
C PRO A 101 -2.33 -1.13 11.21
N ILE A 102 -1.24 -0.74 10.52
CA ILE A 102 -1.28 -0.17 9.18
C ILE A 102 -1.22 -1.29 8.14
N THR A 103 -1.98 -1.18 7.06
CA THR A 103 -1.87 -2.08 5.90
C THR A 103 -1.14 -1.38 4.77
N LEU A 104 -0.10 -2.04 4.24
CA LEU A 104 0.70 -1.55 3.13
C LEU A 104 0.62 -2.51 1.95
N ALA A 105 0.09 -2.05 0.84
CA ALA A 105 0.12 -2.79 -0.42
C ALA A 105 1.49 -2.60 -1.11
N VAL A 106 2.16 -3.70 -1.45
CA VAL A 106 3.45 -3.65 -2.15
C VAL A 106 3.35 -4.37 -3.48
N SER A 107 3.41 -3.62 -4.58
CA SER A 107 3.56 -4.19 -5.92
C SER A 107 5.04 -4.44 -6.18
N CYS A 108 5.53 -5.61 -5.80
CA CYS A 108 6.95 -5.95 -5.77
C CYS A 108 7.62 -5.82 -7.14
N ARG A 109 8.77 -5.18 -7.19
CA ARG A 109 9.70 -5.14 -8.31
C ARG A 109 11.14 -5.01 -7.84
N ALA A 110 12.10 -5.25 -8.76
CA ALA A 110 13.53 -5.12 -8.46
C ALA A 110 13.91 -3.71 -7.96
N LEU A 111 14.85 -3.68 -7.03
CA LEU A 111 15.50 -2.45 -6.60
C LEU A 111 16.38 -1.88 -7.72
N SER A 112 16.79 -0.61 -7.56
CA SER A 112 17.75 0.03 -8.47
C SER A 112 19.04 -0.76 -8.55
N GLY A 113 19.48 -1.03 -9.80
CA GLY A 113 20.73 -1.73 -10.01
C GLY A 113 20.71 -3.00 -10.73
N PRO A 114 19.82 -4.01 -10.81
CA PRO A 114 19.12 -4.19 -12.08
C PRO A 114 17.63 -3.87 -11.94
N ILE A 115 17.26 -2.63 -12.17
CA ILE A 115 15.86 -2.21 -12.12
C ILE A 115 15.04 -2.84 -13.26
N ASN A 116 13.91 -3.43 -12.91
CA ASN A 116 12.89 -3.89 -13.85
C ASN A 116 11.52 -3.89 -13.14
N ILE A 117 10.45 -3.86 -13.93
CA ILE A 117 9.08 -3.86 -13.42
C ILE A 117 8.44 -5.25 -13.35
N ASN A 118 9.20 -6.28 -13.72
CA ASN A 118 8.74 -7.66 -13.58
C ASN A 118 8.79 -8.06 -12.10
N ASN A 119 8.03 -9.07 -11.76
CA ASN A 119 7.96 -9.56 -10.39
C ASN A 119 9.35 -9.92 -9.85
N ASP A 120 9.72 -9.27 -8.75
CA ASP A 120 10.97 -9.49 -8.03
C ASP A 120 10.73 -9.11 -6.57
N HIS A 121 11.19 -9.92 -5.63
CA HIS A 121 10.95 -9.73 -4.20
C HIS A 121 12.13 -9.13 -3.45
N SER A 122 13.13 -8.58 -4.15
CA SER A 122 14.31 -7.95 -3.50
C SER A 122 13.92 -6.77 -2.62
N ASP A 123 12.85 -6.06 -2.97
CA ASP A 123 12.29 -4.97 -2.18
C ASP A 123 11.68 -5.47 -0.85
N SER A 124 10.68 -6.35 -0.91
CA SER A 124 9.99 -6.86 0.27
C SER A 124 10.88 -7.75 1.14
N MET A 125 11.77 -8.54 0.55
CA MET A 125 12.74 -9.35 1.30
C MET A 125 13.75 -8.48 2.08
N GLY A 126 14.05 -7.29 1.60
CA GLY A 126 14.87 -6.30 2.31
C GLY A 126 14.24 -5.83 3.63
N CYS A 127 12.91 -5.94 3.74
CA CYS A 127 12.15 -5.54 4.93
C CYS A 127 11.77 -6.72 5.84
N ARG A 128 12.31 -7.92 5.59
CA ARG A 128 11.97 -9.15 6.34
C ARG A 128 12.07 -9.00 7.86
N ASP A 129 13.07 -8.28 8.34
CA ASP A 129 13.39 -8.16 9.76
C ASP A 129 12.76 -6.90 10.40
N SER A 130 11.88 -6.18 9.66
CA SER A 130 11.26 -4.93 10.14
C SER A 130 10.19 -5.11 11.24
N GLY A 131 9.71 -6.35 11.42
CA GLY A 131 8.64 -6.65 12.38
C GLY A 131 7.24 -6.71 11.74
N TRP A 132 7.13 -6.41 10.46
CA TRP A 132 5.88 -6.51 9.71
C TRP A 132 5.53 -7.95 9.34
N ILE A 133 4.25 -8.25 9.34
CA ILE A 133 3.72 -9.49 8.76
C ILE A 133 3.70 -9.32 7.24
N GLN A 134 4.36 -10.22 6.52
CA GLN A 134 4.38 -10.22 5.05
C GLN A 134 3.52 -11.36 4.52
N ILE A 135 2.55 -11.02 3.68
CA ILE A 135 1.66 -11.98 3.00
C ILE A 135 1.84 -11.80 1.49
N TYR A 136 2.16 -12.90 0.81
CA TYR A 136 2.35 -12.91 -0.64
C TYR A 136 1.12 -13.53 -1.30
N ALA A 137 0.66 -12.93 -2.39
CA ALA A 137 -0.46 -13.38 -3.19
C ALA A 137 0.02 -13.87 -4.56
N GLU A 138 -0.53 -14.98 -5.05
CA GLU A 138 -0.20 -15.58 -6.35
C GLU A 138 -1.20 -15.21 -7.45
N ASN A 139 -2.39 -14.76 -7.07
CA ASN A 139 -3.46 -14.39 -8.01
C ASN A 139 -4.30 -13.23 -7.46
N ASN A 140 -5.12 -12.64 -8.34
CA ASN A 140 -5.88 -11.43 -8.02
C ASN A 140 -6.97 -11.66 -6.96
N GLN A 141 -7.47 -12.88 -6.81
CA GLN A 141 -8.42 -13.21 -5.74
C GLN A 141 -7.73 -13.21 -4.38
N GLU A 142 -6.55 -13.81 -4.29
CA GLU A 142 -5.75 -13.78 -3.05
C GLU A 142 -5.31 -12.37 -2.68
N VAL A 143 -4.95 -11.56 -3.69
CA VAL A 143 -4.64 -10.13 -3.48
C VAL A 143 -5.81 -9.41 -2.79
N TYR A 144 -7.03 -9.64 -3.28
CA TYR A 144 -8.23 -9.07 -2.72
C TYR A 144 -8.57 -9.61 -1.32
N ASP A 145 -8.46 -10.93 -1.14
CA ASP A 145 -8.85 -11.62 0.11
C ASP A 145 -7.86 -11.34 1.26
N ASN A 146 -6.58 -11.10 0.93
CA ASN A 146 -5.53 -10.86 1.91
C ASN A 146 -5.47 -9.40 2.38
N TYR A 147 -6.07 -8.48 1.63
CA TYR A 147 -6.08 -7.05 1.96
C TYR A 147 -7.20 -6.71 2.93
#